data_ba4b6d0bc74763fa36f051f11db0fa7d
#
_entry.id   ba4b6d0bc74763fa36f051f11db0fa7d
#
_cell.length_a   1.000
_cell.length_b   1.000
_cell.length_c   1.000
_cell.angle_alpha   90.00
_cell.angle_beta   90.00
_cell.angle_gamma   90.00
#
_symmetry.space_group_name_H-M   'P 1'
#
loop_
_entity.id
_entity.type
_entity.pdbx_description
1 polymer ?
#
loop_
_entity_poly.entity_id
_entity_poly.type
_entity_poly.pdbx_seq_one_letter_code
_entity_poly.pdbx_strand_id
1 'polypeptide(L)'
;MAVPVAKSFYDLSATTLQGERVDFNVFRGRVVLIENVASLXGTTVRDYTQLNQLQARYPRRLVVLGFPCNQFGYQENGTNEEILPLLKHVRPGGGFEPNFTLFQKCQVNGQDTHPVFAYLKAQLPTPADEASHLMAEPRFVSWSPLRRSDLSWNFEKFLVGPEGEPFRRYSPRTPTAQLEPDIQRLLKLAK
;
A
#
# COMPACT_ATOMS: atom_id res chain seq x y z
N MET A 1 14.16 19.77 -8.40
CA MET A 1 15.11 19.01 -7.59
C MET A 1 14.41 17.87 -6.88
N ALA A 2 14.98 16.69 -6.96
CA ALA A 2 14.39 15.53 -6.35
C ALA A 2 14.51 15.57 -4.83
N VAL A 3 13.45 15.12 -4.14
CA VAL A 3 13.50 15.00 -2.69
C VAL A 3 14.35 13.78 -2.34
N PRO A 4 15.30 13.90 -1.42
CA PRO A 4 16.11 12.74 -1.06
C PRO A 4 15.24 11.61 -0.50
N VAL A 5 15.61 10.38 -0.82
CA VAL A 5 14.92 9.22 -0.29
C VAL A 5 15.25 9.08 1.20
N ALA A 6 14.24 8.77 2.01
CA ALA A 6 14.44 8.58 3.44
C ALA A 6 15.46 7.48 3.71
N LYS A 7 16.19 7.60 4.80
CA LYS A 7 17.19 6.60 5.16
C LYS A 7 16.61 5.45 5.97
N SER A 8 15.46 5.64 6.59
CA SER A 8 14.83 4.63 7.42
C SER A 8 13.32 4.71 7.23
N PHE A 9 12.67 3.53 7.33
CA PHE A 9 11.22 3.49 7.33
C PHE A 9 10.63 4.40 8.41
N TYR A 10 11.30 4.48 9.55
CA TYR A 10 10.77 5.24 10.68
C TYR A 10 10.94 6.75 10.52
N ASP A 11 11.65 7.20 9.50
CA ASP A 11 11.73 8.62 9.17
C ASP A 11 10.53 9.11 8.36
N LEU A 12 9.67 8.20 7.92
CA LEU A 12 8.57 8.53 7.03
C LEU A 12 7.35 8.99 7.80
N SER A 13 6.45 9.65 7.10
CA SER A 13 5.16 10.04 7.64
C SER A 13 4.16 10.16 6.51
N ALA A 14 2.87 10.19 6.87
CA ALA A 14 1.80 10.37 5.88
C ALA A 14 0.60 10.96 6.60
N THR A 15 -0.32 11.53 5.80
CA THR A 15 -1.51 12.18 6.35
C THR A 15 -2.73 11.32 6.09
N THR A 16 -3.51 11.03 7.13
CA THR A 16 -4.69 10.19 7.01
C THR A 16 -5.79 10.88 6.22
N LEU A 17 -6.81 10.10 5.84
CA LEU A 17 -7.99 10.68 5.18
C LEU A 17 -8.63 11.76 6.03
N GLN A 18 -8.52 11.67 7.36
CA GLN A 18 -9.08 12.65 8.27
C GLN A 18 -8.18 13.88 8.47
N GLY A 19 -7.03 13.90 7.82
CA GLY A 19 -6.13 15.04 7.88
C GLY A 19 -5.12 15.01 9.01
N GLU A 20 -4.94 13.87 9.66
CA GLU A 20 -3.99 13.74 10.76
C GLU A 20 -2.66 13.20 10.25
N ARG A 21 -1.57 13.81 10.70
CA ARG A 21 -0.24 13.31 10.38
C ARG A 21 0.10 12.11 11.25
N VAL A 22 0.63 11.06 10.62
CA VAL A 22 1.11 9.87 11.31
C VAL A 22 2.60 9.73 11.03
N ASP A 23 3.42 9.79 12.07
CA ASP A 23 4.85 9.52 11.95
C ASP A 23 5.07 8.02 12.09
N PHE A 24 5.82 7.43 11.17
CA PHE A 24 5.97 5.97 11.15
C PHE A 24 6.86 5.45 12.27
N ASN A 25 7.52 6.35 12.98
CA ASN A 25 8.26 5.95 14.17
C ASN A 25 7.38 5.27 15.21
N VAL A 26 6.07 5.56 15.20
CA VAL A 26 5.15 4.92 16.15
C VAL A 26 4.96 3.44 15.88
N PHE A 27 5.40 2.95 14.72
CA PHE A 27 5.21 1.53 14.36
C PHE A 27 6.38 0.64 14.75
N ARG A 28 7.37 1.17 15.47
CA ARG A 28 8.52 0.35 15.89
C ARG A 28 8.05 -0.89 16.62
N GLY A 29 8.66 -2.03 16.28
CA GLY A 29 8.35 -3.30 16.92
C GLY A 29 7.19 -4.05 16.30
N ARG A 30 6.51 -3.45 15.32
CA ARG A 30 5.37 -4.09 14.68
C ARG A 30 5.65 -4.37 13.22
N VAL A 31 5.02 -5.41 12.69
CA VAL A 31 5.08 -5.71 11.27
C VAL A 31 4.11 -4.78 10.54
N VAL A 32 4.54 -4.22 9.42
CA VAL A 32 3.71 -3.26 8.68
C VAL A 32 3.46 -3.78 7.27
N LEU A 33 2.19 -3.77 6.87
CA LEU A 33 1.77 -4.12 5.51
C LEU A 33 1.24 -2.87 4.83
N ILE A 34 1.82 -2.53 3.68
CA ILE A 34 1.47 -1.33 2.94
C ILE A 34 0.95 -1.73 1.57
N GLU A 35 -0.22 -1.21 1.20
CA GLU A 35 -0.79 -1.45 -0.14
C GLU A 35 -1.27 -0.14 -0.74
N ASN A 36 -1.03 0.03 -2.04
CA ASN A 36 -1.72 1.05 -2.79
C ASN A 36 -3.09 0.50 -3.18
N VAL A 37 -4.13 1.26 -2.88
CA VAL A 37 -5.48 0.73 -2.97
C VAL A 37 -6.35 1.58 -3.89
N ALA A 38 -7.47 1.00 -4.32
CA ALA A 38 -8.44 1.71 -5.15
C ALA A 38 -9.83 1.13 -4.87
N SER A 39 -10.81 2.01 -4.87
CA SER A 39 -12.17 1.60 -4.50
C SER A 39 -12.96 1.00 -5.65
N LEU A 40 -12.45 1.10 -6.91
CA LEU A 40 -13.20 0.64 -8.07
C LEU A 40 -12.48 -0.42 -8.90
N UNK A 41 -11.51 -0.98 -8.32
CA UNK A 41 -10.80 -1.88 -9.00
C UNK A 41 -11.50 -3.14 -8.99
N GLY A 42 -11.10 -3.96 -9.91
CA GLY A 42 -11.68 -5.30 -10.04
C GLY A 42 -11.44 -6.20 -8.85
N THR A 43 -10.31 -6.01 -8.16
CA THR A 43 -10.02 -6.84 -6.99
C THR A 43 -10.26 -6.09 -5.68
N THR A 44 -10.98 -4.97 -5.74
CA THR A 44 -11.22 -4.17 -4.53
C THR A 44 -11.91 -5.01 -3.45
N VAL A 45 -12.95 -5.76 -3.81
CA VAL A 45 -13.66 -6.57 -2.81
C VAL A 45 -12.72 -7.57 -2.17
N ARG A 46 -11.97 -8.29 -3.00
CA ARG A 46 -11.06 -9.32 -2.48
C ARG A 46 -10.02 -8.73 -1.55
N ASP A 47 -9.30 -7.72 -2.04
CA ASP A 47 -8.15 -7.25 -1.28
C ASP A 47 -8.54 -6.45 -0.05
N TYR A 48 -9.55 -5.58 -0.16
CA TYR A 48 -10.00 -4.85 1.03
C TYR A 48 -10.55 -5.79 2.10
N THR A 49 -11.30 -6.81 1.68
CA THR A 49 -11.83 -7.78 2.63
C THR A 49 -10.69 -8.52 3.33
N GLN A 50 -9.68 -8.92 2.55
CA GLN A 50 -8.56 -9.64 3.13
C GLN A 50 -7.69 -8.77 4.01
N LEU A 51 -7.55 -7.49 3.67
CA LEU A 51 -6.84 -6.56 4.56
C LEU A 51 -7.55 -6.44 5.91
N ASN A 52 -8.88 -6.32 5.89
CA ASN A 52 -9.64 -6.28 7.14
C ASN A 52 -9.45 -7.57 7.94
N GLN A 53 -9.45 -8.71 7.25
CA GLN A 53 -9.27 -9.99 7.95
C GLN A 53 -7.91 -10.10 8.61
N LEU A 54 -6.86 -9.70 7.90
CA LEU A 54 -5.52 -9.75 8.48
C LEU A 54 -5.40 -8.81 9.66
N GLN A 55 -5.91 -7.58 9.53
CA GLN A 55 -5.81 -6.63 10.63
C GLN A 55 -6.58 -7.12 11.85
N ALA A 56 -7.75 -7.73 11.64
CA ALA A 56 -8.53 -8.26 12.76
C ALA A 56 -7.81 -9.43 13.44
N ARG A 57 -7.08 -10.23 12.65
CA ARG A 57 -6.41 -11.40 13.21
C ARG A 57 -5.19 -11.03 14.06
N TYR A 58 -4.53 -9.92 13.71
CA TYR A 58 -3.32 -9.48 14.41
C TYR A 58 -3.47 -8.00 14.78
N PRO A 59 -4.40 -7.67 15.71
CA PRO A 59 -4.81 -6.26 15.84
C PRO A 59 -3.74 -5.32 16.35
N ARG A 60 -2.73 -5.81 17.08
CA ARG A 60 -1.70 -4.93 17.61
C ARG A 60 -0.33 -5.17 17.01
N ARG A 61 -0.06 -6.39 16.60
CA ARG A 61 1.28 -6.75 16.15
C ARG A 61 1.47 -6.49 14.67
N LEU A 62 0.37 -6.39 13.91
CA LEU A 62 0.38 -6.03 12.50
C LEU A 62 -0.29 -4.69 12.33
N VAL A 63 0.32 -3.81 11.55
CA VAL A 63 -0.26 -2.54 11.16
C VAL A 63 -0.50 -2.59 9.66
N VAL A 64 -1.74 -2.41 9.23
CA VAL A 64 -2.10 -2.34 7.82
C VAL A 64 -2.27 -0.87 7.45
N LEU A 65 -1.61 -0.44 6.37
CA LEU A 65 -1.67 0.93 5.89
C LEU A 65 -2.08 0.92 4.42
N GLY A 66 -3.15 1.62 4.09
CA GLY A 66 -3.64 1.71 2.72
C GLY A 66 -3.46 3.10 2.15
N PHE A 67 -2.96 3.17 0.92
CA PHE A 67 -2.71 4.43 0.23
C PHE A 67 -3.53 4.48 -1.04
N PRO A 68 -4.65 5.19 -1.05
CA PRO A 68 -5.44 5.31 -2.28
C PRO A 68 -4.65 6.01 -3.37
N CYS A 69 -4.77 5.51 -4.60
CA CYS A 69 -4.01 6.04 -5.71
C CYS A 69 -4.83 5.90 -6.98
N ASN A 70 -4.91 6.99 -7.77
CA ASN A 70 -5.75 7.02 -8.96
C ASN A 70 -4.96 6.80 -10.25
N GLN A 71 -3.71 6.34 -10.15
CA GLN A 71 -2.84 6.26 -11.34
C GLN A 71 -3.14 5.06 -12.23
N PHE A 72 -3.89 4.09 -11.75
CA PHE A 72 -4.05 2.82 -12.47
C PHE A 72 -5.49 2.68 -12.95
N GLY A 73 -5.72 3.11 -14.18
CA GLY A 73 -7.04 3.01 -14.78
C GLY A 73 -8.07 3.95 -14.20
N TYR A 74 -7.62 4.95 -13.44
CA TYR A 74 -8.52 5.92 -12.81
C TYR A 74 -9.56 5.25 -11.93
N GLN A 75 -9.13 4.24 -11.19
CA GLN A 75 -10.04 3.44 -10.38
C GLN A 75 -10.15 3.93 -8.93
N GLU A 76 -9.59 5.10 -8.64
CA GLU A 76 -9.80 5.80 -7.38
C GLU A 76 -10.14 7.25 -7.66
N ASN A 77 -11.21 7.48 -8.42
CA ASN A 77 -11.53 8.79 -8.92
C ASN A 77 -12.18 9.72 -7.88
N GLY A 78 -12.68 9.16 -6.77
CA GLY A 78 -13.31 9.99 -5.76
C GLY A 78 -12.33 10.89 -5.04
N THR A 79 -12.83 11.96 -4.44
CA THR A 79 -12.03 12.80 -3.58
C THR A 79 -11.71 12.07 -2.27
N ASN A 80 -10.77 12.62 -1.49
CA ASN A 80 -10.47 12.03 -0.19
C ASN A 80 -11.73 11.85 0.66
N GLU A 81 -12.64 12.81 0.61
CA GLU A 81 -13.87 12.75 1.39
C GLU A 81 -14.84 11.70 0.86
N GLU A 82 -14.71 11.28 -0.39
CA GLU A 82 -15.61 10.32 -0.98
C GLU A 82 -15.16 8.88 -0.83
N ILE A 83 -13.89 8.65 -0.43
CA ILE A 83 -13.35 7.31 -0.45
C ILE A 83 -14.07 6.38 0.52
N LEU A 84 -14.23 6.80 1.78
CA LEU A 84 -14.92 5.94 2.74
C LEU A 84 -16.37 5.68 2.35
N PRO A 85 -17.14 6.69 1.90
CA PRO A 85 -18.47 6.39 1.40
C PRO A 85 -18.50 5.45 0.20
N LEU A 86 -17.53 5.56 -0.72
CA LEU A 86 -17.48 4.64 -1.85
C LEU A 86 -17.26 3.20 -1.38
N LEU A 87 -16.36 3.01 -0.43
CA LEU A 87 -16.12 1.67 0.10
C LEU A 87 -17.36 1.14 0.80
N LYS A 88 -18.06 1.99 1.52
CA LYS A 88 -19.18 1.56 2.34
C LYS A 88 -20.40 1.24 1.51
N HIS A 89 -20.69 2.05 0.49
CA HIS A 89 -21.95 1.97 -0.22
C HIS A 89 -21.85 1.40 -1.62
N VAL A 90 -20.66 1.38 -2.20
CA VAL A 90 -20.52 0.95 -3.60
C VAL A 90 -19.70 -0.33 -3.69
N ARG A 91 -18.42 -0.29 -3.28
CA ARG A 91 -17.53 -1.44 -3.43
C ARG A 91 -16.48 -1.42 -2.34
N PRO A 92 -16.41 -2.41 -1.48
CA PRO A 92 -17.24 -3.63 -1.44
C PRO A 92 -18.72 -3.38 -1.22
N GLY A 93 -19.11 -2.20 -0.65
CA GLY A 93 -20.49 -1.95 -0.35
C GLY A 93 -20.97 -2.71 0.87
N GLY A 94 -22.28 -2.75 1.07
CA GLY A 94 -22.85 -3.50 2.16
C GLY A 94 -22.44 -3.03 3.54
N GLY A 95 -22.06 -1.76 3.66
CA GLY A 95 -21.63 -1.21 4.94
C GLY A 95 -20.16 -1.39 5.25
N PHE A 96 -19.36 -1.79 4.26
CA PHE A 96 -17.94 -2.05 4.50
C PHE A 96 -17.22 -0.85 5.09
N GLU A 97 -16.43 -1.09 6.13
CA GLU A 97 -15.56 -0.08 6.71
C GLU A 97 -14.18 -0.69 6.94
N PRO A 98 -13.13 -0.05 6.43
CA PRO A 98 -11.79 -0.56 6.72
C PRO A 98 -11.47 -0.40 8.20
N ASN A 99 -10.87 -1.45 8.78
CA ASN A 99 -10.46 -1.43 10.18
C ASN A 99 -8.97 -1.09 10.32
N PHE A 100 -8.41 -0.44 9.32
CA PHE A 100 -7.01 -0.03 9.29
C PHE A 100 -6.96 1.40 8.74
N THR A 101 -5.78 2.00 8.81
CA THR A 101 -5.63 3.40 8.42
C THR A 101 -5.54 3.55 6.91
N LEU A 102 -6.37 4.44 6.36
CA LEU A 102 -6.22 4.91 4.99
C LEU A 102 -5.65 6.33 5.01
N PHE A 103 -4.75 6.58 4.08
CA PHE A 103 -4.12 7.89 3.93
C PHE A 103 -4.74 8.64 2.77
N GLN A 104 -4.44 9.94 2.67
CA GLN A 104 -4.92 10.74 1.56
C GLN A 104 -4.39 10.21 0.25
N LYS A 105 -5.19 10.38 -0.81
CA LYS A 105 -4.77 9.95 -2.14
C LYS A 105 -3.38 10.49 -2.46
N CYS A 106 -2.58 9.66 -3.10
CA CYS A 106 -1.23 10.07 -3.46
C CYS A 106 -0.82 9.39 -4.75
N GLN A 107 0.33 9.83 -5.28
CA GLN A 107 0.95 9.17 -6.41
C GLN A 107 2.01 8.21 -5.90
N VAL A 108 2.08 7.04 -6.53
CA VAL A 108 3.07 6.03 -6.16
C VAL A 108 4.13 5.85 -7.23
N ASN A 109 3.91 6.40 -8.42
CA ASN A 109 4.85 6.38 -9.53
C ASN A 109 5.02 7.78 -10.07
N GLY A 110 6.18 8.04 -10.70
CA GLY A 110 6.39 9.29 -11.40
C GLY A 110 7.08 10.33 -10.56
N GLN A 111 7.06 11.56 -11.10
CA GLN A 111 7.80 12.65 -10.50
C GLN A 111 7.32 13.01 -9.10
N ASP A 112 6.03 12.85 -8.83
CA ASP A 112 5.43 13.26 -7.56
C ASP A 112 5.17 12.06 -6.63
N THR A 113 5.95 11.01 -6.76
CA THR A 113 5.82 9.82 -5.92
C THR A 113 5.88 10.19 -4.44
N HIS A 114 4.92 9.70 -3.68
CA HIS A 114 4.89 9.90 -2.23
C HIS A 114 6.17 9.34 -1.60
N PRO A 115 6.74 10.03 -0.60
CA PRO A 115 8.00 9.58 -0.01
C PRO A 115 7.98 8.14 0.52
N VAL A 116 6.84 7.67 1.02
CA VAL A 116 6.74 6.29 1.47
C VAL A 116 7.04 5.33 0.32
N PHE A 117 6.44 5.56 -0.85
CA PHE A 117 6.67 4.68 -1.97
C PHE A 117 8.03 4.91 -2.63
N ALA A 118 8.54 6.12 -2.60
CA ALA A 118 9.91 6.34 -3.06
C ALA A 118 10.88 5.50 -2.25
N TYR A 119 10.71 5.49 -0.93
CA TYR A 119 11.56 4.69 -0.05
C TYR A 119 11.40 3.20 -0.32
N LEU A 120 10.16 2.73 -0.37
CA LEU A 120 9.91 1.30 -0.52
C LEU A 120 10.40 0.77 -1.87
N LYS A 121 10.22 1.54 -2.93
CA LYS A 121 10.69 1.10 -4.26
C LYS A 121 12.21 1.09 -4.34
N ALA A 122 12.87 2.01 -3.64
CA ALA A 122 14.33 2.00 -3.61
C ALA A 122 14.85 0.76 -2.89
N GLN A 123 14.17 0.34 -1.83
CA GLN A 123 14.59 -0.82 -1.05
C GLN A 123 14.20 -2.14 -1.70
N LEU A 124 13.05 -2.17 -2.35
CA LEU A 124 12.50 -3.38 -2.95
C LEU A 124 12.09 -3.04 -4.39
N PRO A 125 13.04 -3.00 -5.31
CA PRO A 125 12.75 -2.48 -6.65
C PRO A 125 11.89 -3.37 -7.52
N THR A 126 11.75 -4.66 -7.19
CA THR A 126 10.89 -5.55 -7.98
C THR A 126 10.09 -6.47 -7.07
N PRO A 127 8.88 -6.88 -7.50
CA PRO A 127 8.13 -7.87 -6.72
C PRO A 127 8.84 -9.22 -6.67
N ALA A 128 8.73 -9.89 -5.53
CA ALA A 128 9.36 -11.18 -5.34
C ALA A 128 8.70 -12.28 -6.15
N ASP A 129 7.42 -12.12 -6.46
CA ASP A 129 6.64 -13.15 -7.14
C ASP A 129 6.55 -12.96 -8.64
N GLU A 130 7.33 -12.02 -9.19
CA GLU A 130 7.22 -11.72 -10.62
C GLU A 130 8.58 -11.30 -11.14
N ALA A 131 9.11 -12.07 -12.10
CA ALA A 131 10.44 -11.79 -12.64
C ALA A 131 10.46 -10.48 -13.44
N SER A 132 9.35 -10.16 -14.10
CA SER A 132 9.24 -8.91 -14.85
C SER A 132 7.84 -8.36 -14.65
N HIS A 133 7.76 -7.15 -14.14
CA HIS A 133 6.48 -6.55 -13.86
C HIS A 133 6.30 -5.23 -14.59
N LEU A 134 7.05 -5.03 -15.67
CA LEU A 134 6.89 -3.83 -16.47
C LEU A 134 5.46 -3.77 -16.99
N MET A 135 4.91 -2.57 -16.98
CA MET A 135 3.54 -2.40 -17.41
C MET A 135 3.37 -2.85 -18.86
N ALA A 136 2.40 -3.72 -19.07
CA ALA A 136 2.18 -4.27 -20.40
C ALA A 136 1.33 -3.37 -21.29
N GLU A 137 0.51 -2.49 -20.69
CA GLU A 137 -0.44 -1.68 -21.44
C GLU A 137 -0.06 -0.20 -21.39
N PRO A 138 0.66 0.28 -22.40
CA PRO A 138 1.08 1.70 -22.37
C PRO A 138 -0.08 2.68 -22.27
N ARG A 139 -1.26 2.30 -22.75
CA ARG A 139 -2.39 3.22 -22.70
C ARG A 139 -2.86 3.53 -21.29
N PHE A 140 -2.49 2.70 -20.32
CA PHE A 140 -2.85 2.93 -18.93
C PHE A 140 -1.80 3.71 -18.15
N VAL A 141 -0.67 4.02 -18.78
CA VAL A 141 0.36 4.79 -18.09
C VAL A 141 -0.10 6.25 -17.98
N SER A 142 -0.15 6.74 -16.75
CA SER A 142 -0.61 8.11 -16.48
C SER A 142 0.43 8.94 -15.72
N TRP A 143 1.67 8.46 -15.67
CA TRP A 143 2.73 9.14 -14.89
C TRP A 143 4.00 9.22 -15.70
N SER A 144 4.89 10.10 -15.26
CA SER A 144 6.19 10.30 -15.89
C SER A 144 7.16 10.79 -14.82
N PRO A 145 8.42 10.41 -14.87
CA PRO A 145 9.03 9.45 -15.81
C PRO A 145 8.71 8.00 -15.46
N LEU A 146 8.91 7.12 -16.43
CA LEU A 146 8.77 5.68 -16.21
C LEU A 146 10.07 5.13 -15.65
N ARG A 147 9.95 4.21 -14.69
CA ARG A 147 11.10 3.57 -14.09
C ARG A 147 10.82 2.08 -13.93
N ARG A 148 11.89 1.28 -13.91
CA ARG A 148 11.74 -0.15 -13.75
C ARG A 148 11.11 -0.53 -12.39
N SER A 149 11.29 0.31 -11.39
CA SER A 149 10.74 0.04 -10.06
C SER A 149 9.28 0.47 -9.90
N ASP A 150 8.65 1.01 -10.95
CA ASP A 150 7.26 1.46 -10.86
C ASP A 150 6.34 0.34 -10.39
N LEU A 151 5.32 0.71 -9.61
CA LEU A 151 4.23 -0.22 -9.34
C LEU A 151 3.45 -0.44 -10.62
N SER A 152 2.97 -1.67 -10.79
CA SER A 152 2.35 -2.03 -12.07
C SER A 152 0.84 -1.84 -12.08
N TRP A 153 0.19 -1.92 -10.93
CA TRP A 153 -1.26 -1.77 -10.87
C TRP A 153 -1.72 -1.55 -9.44
N ASN A 154 -3.02 -1.41 -9.26
CA ASN A 154 -3.64 -1.34 -7.94
C ASN A 154 -3.30 -2.58 -7.11
N PHE A 155 -3.19 -2.40 -5.80
CA PHE A 155 -3.03 -3.49 -4.83
C PHE A 155 -1.71 -4.23 -4.97
N GLU A 156 -0.64 -3.50 -5.15
CA GLU A 156 0.70 -4.04 -4.93
C GLU A 156 1.00 -3.93 -3.44
N LYS A 157 1.77 -4.88 -2.91
CA LYS A 157 1.94 -5.03 -1.46
C LYS A 157 3.40 -4.95 -1.07
N PHE A 158 3.66 -4.28 0.05
CA PHE A 158 5.00 -4.18 0.62
C PHE A 158 4.93 -4.58 2.09
N LEU A 159 5.82 -5.46 2.51
CA LEU A 159 5.86 -5.93 3.88
C LEU A 159 7.14 -5.45 4.54
N VAL A 160 6.99 -4.86 5.73
CA VAL A 160 8.10 -4.29 6.49
C VAL A 160 8.17 -4.99 7.84
N GLY A 161 9.36 -5.41 8.22
CA GLY A 161 9.56 -6.16 9.46
C GLY A 161 9.58 -5.28 10.69
N PRO A 162 9.64 -5.92 11.87
CA PRO A 162 9.46 -5.20 13.13
C PRO A 162 10.57 -4.23 13.48
N GLU A 163 11.72 -4.29 12.81
CA GLU A 163 12.76 -3.30 13.04
C GLU A 163 12.83 -2.29 11.88
N GLY A 164 11.78 -2.22 11.07
CA GLY A 164 11.71 -1.25 9.99
C GLY A 164 12.38 -1.70 8.71
N GLU A 165 12.77 -2.96 8.62
CA GLU A 165 13.44 -3.46 7.42
C GLU A 165 12.42 -3.82 6.34
N PRO A 166 12.45 -3.20 5.16
CA PRO A 166 11.59 -3.66 4.07
C PRO A 166 11.95 -5.10 3.72
N PHE A 167 10.96 -5.98 3.79
CA PHE A 167 11.21 -7.41 3.70
C PHE A 167 10.93 -7.96 2.31
N ARG A 168 9.73 -7.70 1.77
CA ARG A 168 9.33 -8.28 0.49
C ARG A 168 8.24 -7.45 -0.14
N ARG A 169 8.22 -7.45 -1.46
CA ARG A 169 7.23 -6.77 -2.28
C ARG A 169 6.52 -7.82 -3.11
N TYR A 170 5.19 -7.71 -3.25
CA TYR A 170 4.38 -8.68 -3.96
C TYR A 170 3.57 -7.99 -5.03
N SER A 171 3.49 -8.61 -6.20
CA SER A 171 2.72 -8.02 -7.31
C SER A 171 1.22 -8.02 -7.01
N PRO A 172 0.45 -7.26 -7.80
CA PRO A 172 -1.01 -7.29 -7.63
C PRO A 172 -1.62 -8.67 -7.82
N ARG A 173 -0.94 -9.57 -8.53
CA ARG A 173 -1.46 -10.91 -8.75
C ARG A 173 -1.56 -11.75 -7.48
N THR A 174 -0.74 -11.44 -6.48
CA THR A 174 -0.79 -12.19 -5.24
C THR A 174 -1.89 -11.62 -4.36
N PRO A 175 -2.93 -12.39 -4.06
CA PRO A 175 -3.95 -11.90 -3.13
C PRO A 175 -3.37 -11.56 -1.77
N THR A 176 -3.94 -10.56 -1.13
CA THR A 176 -3.46 -10.11 0.17
C THR A 176 -3.37 -11.25 1.18
N ALA A 177 -4.36 -12.17 1.18
CA ALA A 177 -4.37 -13.26 2.14
C ALA A 177 -3.15 -14.17 2.03
N GLN A 178 -2.53 -14.23 0.85
CA GLN A 178 -1.38 -15.11 0.67
C GLN A 178 -0.10 -14.59 1.33
N LEU A 179 -0.13 -13.37 1.83
CA LEU A 179 0.99 -12.84 2.56
C LEU A 179 1.09 -13.37 3.99
N GLU A 180 0.06 -14.06 4.48
CA GLU A 180 0.02 -14.42 5.89
C GLU A 180 1.20 -15.26 6.35
N PRO A 181 1.71 -16.25 5.59
CA PRO A 181 2.89 -16.97 6.06
C PRO A 181 4.10 -16.08 6.29
N ASP A 182 4.33 -15.10 5.40
CA ASP A 182 5.43 -14.17 5.60
C ASP A 182 5.17 -13.24 6.79
N ILE A 183 3.92 -12.82 6.97
CA ILE A 183 3.57 -12.02 8.14
C ILE A 183 3.87 -12.80 9.41
N GLN A 184 3.47 -14.07 9.47
CA GLN A 184 3.72 -14.90 10.65
C GLN A 184 5.21 -15.07 10.90
N ARG A 185 5.98 -15.24 9.82
CA ARG A 185 7.43 -15.36 9.96
C ARG A 185 8.01 -14.10 10.59
N LEU A 186 7.60 -12.93 10.13
CA LEU A 186 8.10 -11.68 10.68
C LEU A 186 7.63 -11.44 12.11
N LEU A 187 6.41 -11.88 12.42
CA LEU A 187 5.89 -11.71 13.77
C LEU A 187 6.72 -12.49 14.80
N LYS A 188 7.32 -13.59 14.39
CA LYS A 188 8.20 -14.34 15.29
C LYS A 188 9.47 -13.57 15.64
N LEU A 189 9.86 -12.61 14.81
CA LEU A 189 11.04 -11.80 15.09
C LEU A 189 10.73 -10.60 15.98
N ALA A 190 9.46 -10.25 16.13
CA ALA A 190 9.08 -9.12 16.95
C ALA A 190 9.26 -9.44 18.42
N LYS A 191 9.71 -8.44 19.18
CA LYS A 191 9.93 -8.62 20.61
C LYS A 191 8.76 -8.09 21.43
#